data_6ce0e9ce6e51ade2fe69ad5799c09e94
#
_entry.id   6ce0e9ce6e51ade2fe69ad5799c09e94
#
_cell.length_a   1.000
_cell.length_b   1.000
_cell.length_c   1.000
_cell.angle_alpha   90.00
_cell.angle_beta   90.00
_cell.angle_gamma   90.00
#
_symmetry.space_group_name_H-M   'P 1'
#
loop_
_entity.id
_entity.type
_entity.pdbx_description
1 polymer ?
#
loop_
_entity_poly.entity_id
_entity_poly.type
_entity_poly.pdbx_seq_one_letter_code
_entity_poly.pdbx_strand_id
1 'polypeptide(L)'
;NGEPTSHPDFEGIIDDTLALRDEYAPKSQVSVLTNATHIVRNGVFRALLRVDNALLKLDTVDEDYIHLVDRPTSRYDLPKLIERMKAFEGRCIIQTMFMKGEWEGRSVDNTGDEYVGPWLDALREIGPRLVTIYTLDRETPGKNLLKAPRERLDEIAARVNALGIPTTVSG
;
A
#
# COMPACT_ATOMS: atom_id res chain seq x y z
N ASN A 1 -15.78 7.10 0.49
CA ASN A 1 -14.38 6.88 0.76
C ASN A 1 -13.62 6.82 -0.56
N GLY A 2 -13.01 7.88 -0.98
CA GLY A 2 -12.18 7.98 -2.18
C GLY A 2 -10.69 7.99 -1.83
N GLU A 3 -9.85 8.15 -2.84
CA GLU A 3 -8.41 8.30 -2.70
C GLU A 3 -8.08 9.72 -2.17
N PRO A 4 -7.54 9.86 -0.95
CA PRO A 4 -7.33 11.18 -0.33
C PRO A 4 -6.36 12.05 -1.13
N THR A 5 -5.33 11.46 -1.75
CA THR A 5 -4.31 12.21 -2.50
C THR A 5 -4.83 12.72 -3.85
N SER A 6 -6.07 12.37 -4.24
CA SER A 6 -6.72 12.93 -5.44
C SER A 6 -7.25 14.34 -5.21
N HIS A 7 -7.43 14.76 -3.95
CA HIS A 7 -7.94 16.09 -3.65
C HIS A 7 -6.98 17.17 -4.19
N PRO A 8 -7.49 18.22 -4.86
CA PRO A 8 -6.65 19.24 -5.48
C PRO A 8 -5.80 20.01 -4.46
N ASP A 9 -6.33 20.23 -3.26
CA ASP A 9 -5.64 20.90 -2.15
C ASP A 9 -5.22 19.92 -1.05
N PHE A 10 -4.64 18.80 -1.42
CA PHE A 10 -4.20 17.78 -0.46
C PHE A 10 -3.12 18.31 0.49
N GLU A 11 -2.19 19.16 0.01
CA GLU A 11 -1.17 19.76 0.86
C GLU A 11 -1.78 20.64 1.96
N GLY A 12 -2.72 21.54 1.60
CA GLY A 12 -3.39 22.42 2.57
C GLY A 12 -4.17 21.61 3.62
N ILE A 13 -4.86 20.54 3.20
CA ILE A 13 -5.58 19.66 4.13
C ILE A 13 -4.62 19.02 5.14
N ILE A 14 -3.44 18.57 4.70
CA ILE A 14 -2.44 18.00 5.62
C ILE A 14 -1.90 19.07 6.56
N ASP A 15 -1.63 20.30 6.07
CA ASP A 15 -1.18 21.41 6.93
C ASP A 15 -2.20 21.72 8.02
N ASP A 16 -3.46 21.88 7.66
CA ASP A 16 -4.55 22.13 8.62
C ASP A 16 -4.72 20.96 9.60
N THR A 17 -4.64 19.72 9.11
CA THR A 17 -4.75 18.52 9.96
C THR A 17 -3.65 18.47 11.01
N LEU A 18 -2.40 18.73 10.59
CA LEU A 18 -1.26 18.74 11.51
C LEU A 18 -1.37 19.88 12.54
N ALA A 19 -1.77 21.08 12.12
CA ALA A 19 -1.97 22.21 13.01
C ALA A 19 -3.07 21.92 14.05
N LEU A 20 -4.20 21.39 13.61
CA LEU A 20 -5.30 21.00 14.51
C LEU A 20 -4.89 19.86 15.46
N ARG A 21 -4.14 18.86 14.97
CA ARG A 21 -3.61 17.80 15.82
C ARG A 21 -2.71 18.40 16.91
N ASP A 22 -1.80 19.29 16.56
CA ASP A 22 -0.83 19.87 17.49
C ASP A 22 -1.52 20.71 18.55
N GLU A 23 -2.61 21.42 18.20
CA GLU A 23 -3.38 22.26 19.11
C GLU A 23 -4.30 21.44 20.03
N TYR A 24 -5.07 20.49 19.47
CA TYR A 24 -6.16 19.84 20.19
C TYR A 24 -5.88 18.40 20.61
N ALA A 25 -4.96 17.72 19.93
CA ALA A 25 -4.67 16.30 20.16
C ALA A 25 -3.19 15.94 19.97
N PRO A 26 -2.26 16.61 20.70
CA PRO A 26 -0.80 16.52 20.41
C PRO A 26 -0.19 15.12 20.59
N LYS A 27 -0.92 14.19 21.20
CA LYS A 27 -0.51 12.79 21.34
C LYS A 27 -1.04 11.89 20.23
N SER A 28 -1.90 12.39 19.36
CA SER A 28 -2.47 11.62 18.25
C SER A 28 -1.52 11.59 17.07
N GLN A 29 -1.61 10.52 16.28
CA GLN A 29 -0.86 10.36 15.04
C GLN A 29 -1.74 10.65 13.83
N VAL A 30 -1.20 11.34 12.85
CA VAL A 30 -1.83 11.56 11.56
C VAL A 30 -1.37 10.45 10.62
N SER A 31 -2.31 9.65 10.15
CA SER A 31 -2.07 8.53 9.22
C SER A 31 -2.82 8.76 7.92
N VAL A 32 -2.15 8.58 6.80
CA VAL A 32 -2.77 8.66 5.47
C VAL A 32 -2.63 7.32 4.77
N LEU A 33 -3.78 6.72 4.42
CA LEU A 33 -3.85 5.54 3.58
C LEU A 33 -4.11 5.98 2.14
N THR A 34 -3.29 5.54 1.20
CA THR A 34 -3.40 5.92 -0.21
C THR A 34 -3.08 4.75 -1.12
N ASN A 35 -3.74 4.69 -2.28
CA ASN A 35 -3.38 3.75 -3.35
C ASN A 35 -2.06 4.12 -4.04
N ALA A 36 -1.37 5.15 -3.56
CA ALA A 36 -0.09 5.65 -4.01
C ALA A 36 -0.02 6.22 -5.44
N THR A 37 -1.09 6.18 -6.23
CA THR A 37 -1.05 6.61 -7.64
C THR A 37 -0.62 8.06 -7.82
N HIS A 38 -0.86 8.92 -6.84
CA HIS A 38 -0.54 10.35 -6.90
C HIS A 38 0.75 10.76 -6.20
N ILE A 39 1.52 9.84 -5.60
CA ILE A 39 2.79 10.19 -4.92
C ILE A 39 3.87 10.73 -5.87
N VAL A 40 3.69 10.53 -7.17
CA VAL A 40 4.55 11.13 -8.21
C VAL A 40 4.40 12.66 -8.29
N ARG A 41 3.31 13.22 -7.78
CA ARG A 41 3.12 14.67 -7.66
C ARG A 41 3.94 15.19 -6.48
N ASN A 42 4.78 16.20 -6.73
CA ASN A 42 5.68 16.72 -5.69
C ASN A 42 4.95 17.25 -4.44
N GLY A 43 3.80 17.90 -4.62
CA GLY A 43 2.97 18.37 -3.51
C GLY A 43 2.48 17.24 -2.62
N VAL A 44 1.91 16.20 -3.24
CA VAL A 44 1.44 15.00 -2.52
C VAL A 44 2.58 14.33 -1.76
N PHE A 45 3.72 14.15 -2.42
CA PHE A 45 4.91 13.55 -1.82
C PHE A 45 5.39 14.33 -0.58
N ARG A 46 5.54 15.67 -0.70
CA ARG A 46 5.95 16.51 0.43
C ARG A 46 4.95 16.45 1.58
N ALA A 47 3.64 16.46 1.29
CA ALA A 47 2.61 16.33 2.31
C ALA A 47 2.70 15.00 3.06
N LEU A 48 2.85 13.89 2.34
CA LEU A 48 3.00 12.56 2.93
C LEU A 48 4.29 12.38 3.75
N LEU A 49 5.35 13.13 3.45
CA LEU A 49 6.56 13.13 4.27
C LEU A 49 6.40 13.80 5.64
N ARG A 50 5.34 14.59 5.84
CA ARG A 50 5.08 15.32 7.09
C ARG A 50 4.14 14.60 8.04
N VAL A 51 3.35 13.65 7.54
CA VAL A 51 2.46 12.85 8.39
C VAL A 51 3.24 11.80 9.17
N ASP A 52 2.67 11.34 10.29
CA ASP A 52 3.31 10.33 11.13
C ASP A 52 3.36 8.97 10.43
N ASN A 53 2.31 8.62 9.67
CA ASN A 53 2.21 7.35 8.97
C ASN A 53 1.70 7.57 7.54
N ALA A 54 2.59 7.46 6.56
CA ALA A 54 2.23 7.36 5.15
C ALA A 54 2.12 5.87 4.78
N LEU A 55 0.89 5.35 4.65
CA LEU A 55 0.61 3.98 4.24
C LEU A 55 0.36 3.96 2.73
N LEU A 56 1.28 3.36 2.00
CA LEU A 56 1.29 3.30 0.55
C LEU A 56 0.91 1.89 0.10
N LYS A 57 -0.15 1.77 -0.71
CA LYS A 57 -0.58 0.48 -1.23
C LYS A 57 0.38 -0.02 -2.32
N LEU A 58 0.81 -1.27 -2.19
CA LEU A 58 1.57 -2.01 -3.19
C LEU A 58 1.22 -3.50 -3.09
N ASP A 59 0.15 -3.91 -3.75
CA ASP A 59 -0.36 -5.29 -3.64
C ASP A 59 0.45 -6.29 -4.48
N THR A 60 1.13 -5.80 -5.51
CA THR A 60 1.99 -6.58 -6.39
C THR A 60 2.86 -5.63 -7.23
N VAL A 61 3.82 -6.20 -7.94
CA VAL A 61 4.60 -5.52 -8.99
C VAL A 61 4.32 -6.10 -10.38
N ASP A 62 3.28 -6.90 -10.51
CA ASP A 62 2.79 -7.40 -11.79
C ASP A 62 1.79 -6.41 -12.39
N GLU A 63 2.15 -5.79 -13.51
CA GLU A 63 1.31 -4.75 -14.15
C GLU A 63 -0.01 -5.32 -14.68
N ASP A 64 -0.03 -6.56 -15.18
CA ASP A 64 -1.25 -7.19 -15.68
C ASP A 64 -2.24 -7.44 -14.54
N TYR A 65 -1.74 -7.86 -13.37
CA TYR A 65 -2.55 -8.00 -12.17
C TYR A 65 -3.08 -6.64 -11.68
N ILE A 66 -2.24 -5.61 -11.63
CA ILE A 66 -2.63 -4.25 -11.23
C ILE A 66 -3.77 -3.74 -12.13
N HIS A 67 -3.65 -3.92 -13.44
CA HIS A 67 -4.71 -3.51 -14.37
C HIS A 67 -5.99 -4.33 -14.23
N LEU A 68 -5.89 -5.60 -13.89
CA LEU A 68 -7.04 -6.48 -13.68
C LEU A 68 -7.80 -6.14 -12.38
N VAL A 69 -7.07 -5.94 -11.29
CA VAL A 69 -7.62 -5.86 -9.93
C VAL A 69 -7.76 -4.41 -9.45
N ASP A 70 -6.69 -3.63 -9.50
CA ASP A 70 -6.67 -2.27 -8.96
C ASP A 70 -7.28 -1.25 -9.93
N ARG A 71 -7.31 -1.54 -11.22
CA ARG A 71 -7.94 -0.74 -12.28
C ARG A 71 -7.65 0.76 -12.19
N PRO A 72 -6.37 1.16 -12.23
CA PRO A 72 -6.01 2.55 -12.11
C PRO A 72 -6.70 3.39 -13.21
N THR A 73 -7.35 4.49 -12.82
CA THR A 73 -8.09 5.37 -13.74
C THR A 73 -7.19 6.34 -14.50
N SER A 74 -5.91 6.40 -14.14
CA SER A 74 -4.89 7.23 -14.80
C SER A 74 -3.72 6.35 -15.23
N ARG A 75 -2.80 6.94 -16.04
CA ARG A 75 -1.57 6.25 -16.43
C ARG A 75 -0.83 5.76 -15.18
N TYR A 76 -0.63 4.46 -15.09
CA TYR A 76 0.12 3.80 -14.04
C TYR A 76 1.55 3.54 -14.55
N ASP A 77 2.54 3.97 -13.79
CA ASP A 77 3.96 3.85 -14.13
C ASP A 77 4.66 3.25 -12.91
N LEU A 78 4.67 1.93 -12.84
CA LEU A 78 5.17 1.17 -11.70
C LEU A 78 6.63 1.50 -11.37
N PRO A 79 7.57 1.53 -12.33
CA PRO A 79 8.95 1.89 -12.03
C PRO A 79 9.07 3.27 -11.35
N LYS A 80 8.35 4.26 -11.87
CA LYS A 80 8.34 5.61 -11.30
C LYS A 80 7.71 5.65 -9.91
N LEU A 81 6.70 4.81 -9.66
CA LEU A 81 6.08 4.67 -8.35
C LEU A 81 7.07 4.10 -7.33
N ILE A 82 7.76 3.02 -7.69
CA ILE A 82 8.78 2.40 -6.83
C ILE A 82 9.91 3.39 -6.52
N GLU A 83 10.42 4.12 -7.52
CA GLU A 83 11.43 5.15 -7.30
C GLU A 83 10.92 6.24 -6.34
N ARG A 84 9.65 6.62 -6.44
CA ARG A 84 9.07 7.58 -5.51
C ARG A 84 8.89 7.01 -4.11
N MET A 85 8.55 5.72 -3.98
CA MET A 85 8.49 5.03 -2.68
C MET A 85 9.89 4.95 -2.03
N LYS A 86 10.94 4.67 -2.79
CA LYS A 86 12.34 4.70 -2.33
C LYS A 86 12.72 6.07 -1.77
N ALA A 87 12.24 7.15 -2.40
CA ALA A 87 12.53 8.52 -1.96
C ALA A 87 11.91 8.88 -0.58
N PHE A 88 11.07 8.01 0.00
CA PHE A 88 10.68 8.16 1.41
C PHE A 88 11.80 7.78 2.39
N GLU A 89 12.88 7.14 1.94
CA GLU A 89 14.05 6.80 2.76
C GLU A 89 13.66 6.07 4.06
N GLY A 90 12.83 5.05 3.93
CA GLY A 90 12.35 4.25 5.05
C GLY A 90 11.23 4.88 5.89
N ARG A 91 10.73 6.07 5.56
CA ARG A 91 9.67 6.73 6.34
C ARG A 91 8.25 6.30 5.97
N CYS A 92 8.07 5.49 4.94
CA CYS A 92 6.76 4.97 4.57
C CYS A 92 6.48 3.60 5.18
N ILE A 93 5.21 3.23 5.15
CA ILE A 93 4.68 1.90 5.45
C ILE A 93 4.12 1.36 4.13
N ILE A 94 4.48 0.15 3.74
CA ILE A 94 3.84 -0.52 2.62
C ILE A 94 2.66 -1.33 3.14
N GLN A 95 1.51 -1.15 2.52
CA GLN A 95 0.29 -1.90 2.80
C GLN A 95 -0.03 -2.80 1.62
N THR A 96 -0.16 -4.11 1.87
CA THR A 96 -0.36 -5.12 0.83
C THR A 96 -1.54 -6.02 1.16
N MET A 97 -2.47 -6.14 0.21
CA MET A 97 -3.58 -7.07 0.29
C MET A 97 -3.25 -8.34 -0.49
N PHE A 98 -3.31 -9.48 0.19
CA PHE A 98 -3.27 -10.78 -0.46
C PHE A 98 -4.66 -11.39 -0.49
N MET A 99 -5.04 -11.92 -1.64
CA MET A 99 -6.32 -12.58 -1.83
C MET A 99 -6.19 -13.74 -2.80
N LYS A 100 -7.23 -14.53 -2.87
CA LYS A 100 -7.38 -15.67 -3.80
C LYS A 100 -8.68 -15.55 -4.57
N GLY A 101 -8.88 -16.46 -5.51
CA GLY A 101 -10.13 -16.56 -6.25
C GLY A 101 -10.01 -16.12 -7.70
N GLU A 102 -11.15 -15.73 -8.26
CA GLU A 102 -11.27 -15.36 -9.67
C GLU A 102 -12.06 -14.07 -9.85
N TRP A 103 -11.62 -13.28 -10.81
CA TRP A 103 -12.31 -12.09 -11.28
C TRP A 103 -12.33 -12.07 -12.82
N GLU A 104 -13.52 -11.94 -13.40
CA GLU A 104 -13.71 -11.96 -14.86
C GLU A 104 -13.09 -13.18 -15.56
N GLY A 105 -13.19 -14.37 -14.92
CA GLY A 105 -12.65 -15.63 -15.46
C GLY A 105 -11.12 -15.75 -15.39
N ARG A 106 -10.44 -14.86 -14.70
CA ARG A 106 -8.98 -14.88 -14.49
C ARG A 106 -8.67 -15.05 -13.00
N SER A 107 -7.63 -15.81 -12.69
CA SER A 107 -7.12 -15.92 -11.33
C SER A 107 -6.66 -14.56 -10.81
N VAL A 108 -7.03 -14.26 -9.56
CA VAL A 108 -6.55 -13.10 -8.79
C VAL A 108 -5.82 -13.53 -7.51
N ASP A 109 -5.33 -14.76 -7.49
CA ASP A 109 -4.47 -15.27 -6.42
C ASP A 109 -3.08 -14.65 -6.54
N ASN A 110 -2.77 -13.67 -5.71
CA ASN A 110 -1.45 -13.03 -5.64
C ASN A 110 -0.57 -13.58 -4.52
N THR A 111 -0.95 -14.72 -3.94
CA THR A 111 -0.19 -15.37 -2.88
C THR A 111 0.92 -16.30 -3.40
N GLY A 112 0.96 -16.58 -4.70
CA GLY A 112 1.96 -17.43 -5.35
C GLY A 112 3.35 -16.80 -5.36
N ASP A 113 4.39 -17.63 -5.49
CA ASP A 113 5.77 -17.15 -5.47
C ASP A 113 6.12 -16.29 -6.69
N GLU A 114 5.39 -16.45 -7.78
CA GLU A 114 5.49 -15.61 -9.00
C GLU A 114 5.12 -14.14 -8.73
N TYR A 115 4.25 -13.87 -7.76
CA TYR A 115 3.89 -12.52 -7.31
C TYR A 115 4.72 -12.09 -6.10
N VAL A 116 4.86 -12.98 -5.11
CA VAL A 116 5.53 -12.68 -3.84
C VAL A 116 7.03 -12.44 -4.02
N GLY A 117 7.69 -13.19 -4.91
CA GLY A 117 9.13 -13.03 -5.17
C GLY A 117 9.50 -11.63 -5.66
N PRO A 118 8.98 -11.18 -6.80
CA PRO A 118 9.24 -9.83 -7.32
C PRO A 118 8.80 -8.70 -6.37
N TRP A 119 7.70 -8.89 -5.63
CA TRP A 119 7.25 -7.94 -4.62
C TRP A 119 8.25 -7.82 -3.45
N LEU A 120 8.83 -8.93 -2.98
CA LEU A 120 9.90 -8.90 -1.97
C LEU A 120 11.14 -8.17 -2.47
N ASP A 121 11.49 -8.32 -3.75
CA ASP A 121 12.61 -7.58 -4.34
C ASP A 121 12.33 -6.07 -4.36
N ALA A 122 11.11 -5.68 -4.72
CA ALA A 122 10.69 -4.28 -4.63
C ALA A 122 10.71 -3.75 -3.18
N LEU A 123 10.26 -4.52 -2.19
CA LEU A 123 10.35 -4.12 -0.78
C LEU A 123 11.80 -3.91 -0.34
N ARG A 124 12.73 -4.76 -0.79
CA ARG A 124 14.17 -4.60 -0.50
C ARG A 124 14.71 -3.29 -1.07
N GLU A 125 14.27 -2.90 -2.27
CA GLU A 125 14.66 -1.64 -2.89
C GLU A 125 14.04 -0.42 -2.20
N ILE A 126 12.74 -0.49 -1.86
CA ILE A 126 12.00 0.59 -1.19
C ILE A 126 12.52 0.82 0.23
N GLY A 127 12.83 -0.25 0.96
CA GLY A 127 13.28 -0.21 2.34
C GLY A 127 12.27 0.45 3.30
N PRO A 128 10.97 0.06 3.30
CA PRO A 128 9.98 0.68 4.17
C PRO A 128 10.26 0.35 5.64
N ARG A 129 9.79 1.21 6.57
CA ARG A 129 9.95 0.96 8.01
C ARG A 129 9.05 -0.14 8.55
N LEU A 130 7.99 -0.46 7.83
CA LEU A 130 7.00 -1.47 8.21
C LEU A 130 6.26 -1.94 6.96
N VAL A 131 5.91 -3.20 6.92
CA VAL A 131 4.95 -3.76 5.98
C VAL A 131 3.71 -4.23 6.73
N THR A 132 2.52 -3.86 6.27
CA THR A 132 1.25 -4.36 6.78
C THR A 132 0.61 -5.26 5.74
N ILE A 133 0.46 -6.53 6.09
CA ILE A 133 -0.18 -7.55 5.26
C ILE A 133 -1.59 -7.76 5.75
N TYR A 134 -2.55 -7.80 4.84
CA TYR A 134 -3.94 -8.10 5.15
C TYR A 134 -4.61 -8.87 4.02
N THR A 135 -5.80 -9.39 4.29
CA THR A 135 -6.65 -10.06 3.30
C THR A 135 -8.05 -9.48 3.31
N LEU A 136 -8.91 -9.97 2.45
CA LEU A 136 -10.31 -9.55 2.39
C LEU A 136 -10.99 -9.73 3.76
N ASP A 137 -11.62 -8.69 4.27
CA ASP A 137 -12.35 -8.73 5.55
C ASP A 137 -13.85 -8.46 5.39
N ARG A 138 -14.25 -7.87 4.29
CA ARG A 138 -15.64 -7.52 4.00
C ARG A 138 -16.14 -8.27 2.78
N GLU A 139 -17.47 -8.42 2.67
CA GLU A 139 -18.07 -8.84 1.42
C GLU A 139 -17.63 -7.92 0.28
N THR A 140 -17.19 -8.55 -0.80
CA THR A 140 -16.71 -7.85 -1.99
C THR A 140 -17.78 -7.92 -3.09
N PRO A 141 -17.80 -6.98 -4.05
CA PRO A 141 -18.68 -7.08 -5.22
C PRO A 141 -18.44 -8.36 -6.05
N GLY A 142 -17.25 -8.93 -5.97
CA GLY A 142 -16.86 -10.17 -6.65
C GLY A 142 -17.22 -11.40 -5.81
N LYS A 143 -18.16 -12.19 -6.28
CA LYS A 143 -18.64 -13.40 -5.56
C LYS A 143 -17.59 -14.51 -5.42
N ASN A 144 -16.55 -14.50 -6.25
CA ASN A 144 -15.50 -15.53 -6.30
C ASN A 144 -14.18 -15.08 -5.68
N LEU A 145 -14.17 -13.95 -4.98
CA LEU A 145 -12.98 -13.48 -4.27
C LEU A 145 -12.92 -14.13 -2.88
N LEU A 146 -11.78 -14.65 -2.53
CA LEU A 146 -11.57 -15.43 -1.31
C LEU A 146 -10.44 -14.82 -0.46
N LYS A 147 -10.55 -14.98 0.84
CA LYS A 147 -9.45 -14.67 1.77
C LYS A 147 -8.22 -15.51 1.45
N ALA A 148 -7.05 -14.90 1.57
CA ALA A 148 -5.82 -15.67 1.64
C ALA A 148 -5.75 -16.41 2.98
N PRO A 149 -5.31 -17.69 3.01
CA PRO A 149 -5.18 -18.44 4.26
C PRO A 149 -4.19 -17.75 5.21
N ARG A 150 -4.52 -17.71 6.51
CA ARG A 150 -3.67 -17.08 7.53
C ARG A 150 -2.26 -17.66 7.55
N GLU A 151 -2.12 -18.95 7.44
CA GLU A 151 -0.82 -19.63 7.37
C GLU A 151 0.05 -19.08 6.24
N ARG A 152 -0.56 -18.88 5.04
CA ARG A 152 0.17 -18.32 3.90
C ARG A 152 0.58 -16.88 4.13
N LEU A 153 -0.27 -16.06 4.76
CA LEU A 153 0.09 -14.69 5.13
C LEU A 153 1.25 -14.66 6.13
N ASP A 154 1.25 -15.56 7.11
CA ASP A 154 2.32 -15.67 8.10
C ASP A 154 3.65 -16.13 7.46
N GLU A 155 3.61 -17.05 6.48
CA GLU A 155 4.78 -17.44 5.67
C GLU A 155 5.35 -16.25 4.88
N ILE A 156 4.48 -15.47 4.23
CA ILE A 156 4.91 -14.28 3.47
C ILE A 156 5.52 -13.24 4.44
N ALA A 157 4.87 -13.02 5.58
CA ALA A 157 5.38 -12.12 6.61
C ALA A 157 6.77 -12.55 7.14
N ALA A 158 6.99 -13.85 7.33
CA ALA A 158 8.29 -14.38 7.72
C ALA A 158 9.39 -14.07 6.68
N ARG A 159 9.03 -14.12 5.38
CA ARG A 159 9.97 -13.75 4.29
C ARG A 159 10.28 -12.26 4.30
N VAL A 160 9.30 -11.38 4.58
CA VAL A 160 9.53 -9.94 4.74
C VAL A 160 10.42 -9.66 5.95
N ASN A 161 10.15 -10.32 7.09
CA ASN A 161 10.97 -10.18 8.30
C ASN A 161 12.42 -10.65 8.07
N ALA A 162 12.64 -11.65 7.22
CA ALA A 162 13.97 -12.10 6.83
C ALA A 162 14.77 -11.06 6.02
N LEU A 163 14.08 -10.07 5.42
CA LEU A 163 14.72 -8.88 4.81
C LEU A 163 15.11 -7.81 5.83
N GLY A 164 14.83 -8.03 7.12
CA GLY A 164 15.02 -7.03 8.18
C GLY A 164 13.91 -5.98 8.26
N ILE A 165 12.78 -6.19 7.57
CA ILE A 165 11.64 -5.25 7.57
C ILE A 165 10.56 -5.78 8.53
N PRO A 166 10.19 -5.02 9.57
CA PRO A 166 9.09 -5.39 10.47
C PRO A 166 7.78 -5.59 9.71
N THR A 167 6.98 -6.57 10.12
CA THR A 167 5.72 -6.90 9.43
C THR A 167 4.59 -7.15 10.41
N THR A 168 3.40 -6.67 10.10
CA THR A 168 2.16 -7.00 10.79
C THR A 168 1.21 -7.73 9.85
N VAL A 169 0.45 -8.67 10.39
CA VAL A 169 -0.55 -9.45 9.63
C VAL A 169 -1.91 -9.31 10.29
N SER A 170 -2.92 -8.95 9.49
CA SER A 170 -4.33 -8.88 9.89
C SER A 170 -5.24 -9.65 8.93
N GLY A 171 -6.29 -10.27 9.46
CA GLY A 171 -7.26 -11.08 8.71
C GLY A 171 -7.42 -12.49 9.23
#